data_7ee241f3c8389d4d4b6441b94ae2147d
#
_entry.id   7ee241f3c8389d4d4b6441b94ae2147d
#
_cell.length_a   1.000
_cell.length_b   1.000
_cell.length_c   1.000
_cell.angle_alpha   90.00
_cell.angle_beta   90.00
_cell.angle_gamma   90.00
#
_symmetry.space_group_name_H-M   'P 1'
#
loop_
_entity.id
_entity.type
_entity.pdbx_description
1 polymer ?
#
loop_
_entity_poly.entity_id
_entity_poly.type
_entity_poly.pdbx_seq_one_letter_code
_entity_poly.pdbx_strand_id
1 'polypeptide(L)'
;MPPVVIFAASVLGGIAGALGAIGTAVTFGLAGYGTLSTVVGLATVLGATAAIKGLVPEIPQMDSDQARQSTVKGTVEPQKLIYGEALVSGPIFFVGLAGTENRELYHSIALTGHEVEDIIEIHFDNEVITDNLIDSQGRVTSGTFAPIDGDYICNINRLYGTATQGADSLLQSAFPIKWTTAHKSPGISCITTQWVLTDGSQELWDRLKPQNIKARVKGKKDIYDPRLDTAAGANPSSATYQQYTTNPALCVANYLTDTKFGLSVPVSKIDWEAVE
;
A
#
# COMPACT_ATOMS: atom_id res chain seq x y z
N MET A 1 50.76 -12.20 21.01
CA MET A 1 49.52 -12.85 20.55
C MET A 1 48.82 -11.87 19.64
N PRO A 2 48.41 -12.24 18.43
CA PRO A 2 47.80 -11.31 17.52
C PRO A 2 46.39 -10.93 18.01
N PRO A 3 45.94 -9.69 17.78
CA PRO A 3 44.67 -9.13 18.29
C PRO A 3 43.40 -9.85 17.80
N VAL A 4 43.53 -10.66 16.76
CA VAL A 4 42.41 -11.45 16.17
C VAL A 4 41.85 -12.50 17.13
N VAL A 5 42.67 -13.05 18.07
CA VAL A 5 42.25 -14.07 19.03
C VAL A 5 41.37 -13.48 20.13
N ILE A 6 41.60 -12.22 20.52
CA ILE A 6 40.79 -11.53 21.54
C ILE A 6 39.40 -11.13 20.97
N PHE A 7 39.36 -10.80 19.70
CA PHE A 7 38.09 -10.44 19.05
C PHE A 7 37.13 -11.65 18.86
N ALA A 8 37.72 -12.82 18.52
CA ALA A 8 36.96 -14.06 18.42
C ALA A 8 36.40 -14.53 19.79
N ALA A 9 37.17 -14.32 20.88
CA ALA A 9 36.74 -14.68 22.23
C ALA A 9 35.59 -13.78 22.75
N SER A 10 35.56 -12.49 22.39
CA SER A 10 34.49 -11.56 22.81
C SER A 10 33.17 -11.80 22.07
N VAL A 11 33.23 -12.19 20.80
CA VAL A 11 32.00 -12.53 20.01
C VAL A 11 31.42 -13.87 20.48
N LEU A 12 32.29 -14.84 20.83
CA LEU A 12 31.85 -16.13 21.37
C LEU A 12 31.31 -16.00 22.81
N GLY A 13 31.83 -15.07 23.60
CA GLY A 13 31.34 -14.78 24.95
C GLY A 13 29.90 -14.27 24.99
N GLY A 14 29.50 -13.48 24.00
CA GLY A 14 28.12 -12.98 23.85
C GLY A 14 27.12 -14.09 23.47
N ILE A 15 27.58 -15.08 22.73
CA ILE A 15 26.74 -16.22 22.31
C ILE A 15 26.71 -17.32 23.40
N ALA A 16 27.78 -17.46 24.20
CA ALA A 16 27.85 -18.43 25.28
C ALA A 16 26.87 -18.12 26.42
N GLY A 17 26.49 -16.88 26.61
CA GLY A 17 25.46 -16.48 27.58
C GLY A 17 24.06 -17.03 27.24
N ALA A 18 23.80 -17.33 25.97
CA ALA A 18 22.53 -17.89 25.51
C ALA A 18 22.52 -19.41 25.37
N LEU A 19 23.70 -20.07 25.32
CA LEU A 19 23.87 -21.49 24.99
C LEU A 19 24.65 -22.30 26.04
N GLY A 20 24.62 -21.90 27.29
CA GLY A 20 25.11 -22.50 28.52
C GLY A 20 26.23 -23.55 28.47
N ALA A 21 26.10 -24.65 27.76
CA ALA A 21 27.02 -25.77 27.75
C ALA A 21 28.04 -25.78 26.57
N ILE A 22 27.84 -24.96 25.57
CA ILE A 22 28.60 -24.98 24.31
C ILE A 22 29.88 -24.13 24.40
N GLY A 23 29.87 -23.12 25.27
CA GLY A 23 31.01 -22.21 25.44
C GLY A 23 32.28 -22.86 25.98
N THR A 24 32.14 -23.83 26.85
CA THR A 24 33.27 -24.58 27.45
C THR A 24 33.94 -25.51 26.45
N ALA A 25 33.19 -26.13 25.54
CA ALA A 25 33.74 -27.05 24.55
C ALA A 25 34.56 -26.32 23.45
N VAL A 26 34.18 -25.10 23.09
CA VAL A 26 34.90 -24.29 22.08
C VAL A 26 36.27 -23.82 22.62
N THR A 27 36.35 -23.52 23.93
CA THR A 27 37.60 -23.07 24.55
C THR A 27 38.65 -24.19 24.59
N PHE A 28 38.25 -25.44 24.79
CA PHE A 28 39.15 -26.58 24.78
C PHE A 28 39.65 -26.97 23.38
N GLY A 29 38.87 -26.75 22.31
CA GLY A 29 39.29 -27.02 20.94
C GLY A 29 40.39 -26.09 20.42
N LEU A 30 40.54 -24.90 20.98
CA LEU A 30 41.59 -23.94 20.64
C LEU A 30 42.94 -24.22 21.37
N ALA A 31 42.94 -25.07 22.37
CA ALA A 31 44.16 -25.38 23.16
C ALA A 31 45.01 -26.51 22.58
N GLY A 32 44.67 -27.12 21.46
CA GLY A 32 45.56 -27.99 20.67
C GLY A 32 45.84 -29.38 21.25
N TYR A 33 44.95 -29.93 22.06
CA TYR A 33 45.12 -31.28 22.60
C TYR A 33 44.33 -32.34 21.83
N GLY A 34 45.02 -33.08 20.98
CA GLY A 34 44.65 -34.38 20.44
C GLY A 34 43.43 -34.45 19.52
N THR A 35 43.32 -35.57 18.82
CA THR A 35 42.28 -35.85 17.81
C THR A 35 40.82 -35.82 18.33
N LEU A 36 40.61 -36.04 19.62
CA LEU A 36 39.29 -36.00 20.28
C LEU A 36 38.74 -34.59 20.41
N SER A 37 39.57 -33.57 20.59
CA SER A 37 39.15 -32.18 20.72
C SER A 37 38.68 -31.58 19.40
N THR A 38 39.27 -32.05 18.30
CA THR A 38 38.85 -31.59 16.93
C THR A 38 37.49 -32.15 16.54
N VAL A 39 37.15 -33.37 16.94
CA VAL A 39 35.83 -33.98 16.64
C VAL A 39 34.74 -33.31 17.47
N VAL A 40 34.97 -33.01 18.73
CA VAL A 40 34.02 -32.31 19.59
C VAL A 40 33.83 -30.86 19.12
N GLY A 41 34.92 -30.19 18.71
CA GLY A 41 34.85 -28.84 18.17
C GLY A 41 34.03 -28.76 16.86
N LEU A 42 34.20 -29.74 15.98
CA LEU A 42 33.47 -29.82 14.73
C LEU A 42 31.97 -30.11 14.96
N ALA A 43 31.65 -31.03 15.89
CA ALA A 43 30.28 -31.36 16.23
C ALA A 43 29.53 -30.19 16.86
N THR A 44 30.19 -29.39 17.69
CA THR A 44 29.60 -28.18 18.29
C THR A 44 29.37 -27.05 17.28
N VAL A 45 30.28 -26.87 16.32
CA VAL A 45 30.10 -25.88 15.23
C VAL A 45 28.95 -26.29 14.30
N LEU A 46 28.85 -27.58 13.94
CA LEU A 46 27.75 -28.11 13.14
C LEU A 46 26.39 -28.03 13.86
N GLY A 47 26.37 -28.31 15.16
CA GLY A 47 25.20 -28.18 16.00
C GLY A 47 24.73 -26.72 16.15
N ALA A 48 25.68 -25.78 16.31
CA ALA A 48 25.40 -24.37 16.41
C ALA A 48 24.86 -23.80 15.08
N THR A 49 25.39 -24.25 13.94
CA THR A 49 24.86 -23.81 12.61
C THR A 49 23.48 -24.36 12.32
N ALA A 50 23.14 -25.57 12.78
CA ALA A 50 21.79 -26.11 12.68
C ALA A 50 20.79 -25.37 13.57
N ALA A 51 21.21 -25.02 14.80
CA ALA A 51 20.37 -24.23 15.71
C ALA A 51 20.15 -22.79 15.21
N ILE A 52 21.15 -22.17 14.58
CA ILE A 52 21.02 -20.84 13.97
C ILE A 52 20.06 -20.87 12.75
N LYS A 53 20.08 -21.94 11.94
CA LYS A 53 19.13 -22.10 10.84
C LYS A 53 17.68 -22.19 11.31
N GLY A 54 17.43 -22.79 12.48
CA GLY A 54 16.09 -22.84 13.09
C GLY A 54 15.62 -21.51 13.70
N LEU A 55 16.54 -20.58 13.94
CA LEU A 55 16.25 -19.24 14.49
C LEU A 55 16.13 -18.15 13.42
N VAL A 56 16.49 -18.44 12.18
CA VAL A 56 16.25 -17.52 11.07
C VAL A 56 14.77 -17.66 10.70
N PRO A 57 13.94 -16.62 10.90
CA PRO A 57 12.56 -16.68 10.46
C PRO A 57 12.54 -16.94 8.95
N GLU A 58 11.78 -17.93 8.52
CA GLU A 58 11.51 -18.13 7.09
C GLU A 58 10.95 -16.82 6.53
N ILE A 59 11.68 -16.24 5.59
CA ILE A 59 11.16 -15.11 4.83
C ILE A 59 9.97 -15.65 4.03
N PRO A 60 8.74 -15.19 4.27
CA PRO A 60 7.60 -15.64 3.48
C PRO A 60 7.91 -15.41 2.01
N GLN A 61 7.86 -16.45 1.20
CA GLN A 61 7.92 -16.28 -0.25
C GLN A 61 6.67 -15.51 -0.64
N MET A 62 6.85 -14.25 -1.03
CA MET A 62 5.77 -13.47 -1.61
C MET A 62 5.37 -14.12 -2.93
N ASP A 63 4.13 -14.58 -3.00
CA ASP A 63 3.52 -14.98 -4.26
C ASP A 63 3.62 -13.81 -5.25
N SER A 64 4.01 -14.11 -6.49
CA SER A 64 4.21 -13.09 -7.54
C SER A 64 2.95 -12.26 -7.82
N ASP A 65 1.77 -12.78 -7.48
CA ASP A 65 0.51 -12.07 -7.60
C ASP A 65 0.26 -11.06 -6.45
N GLN A 66 0.80 -11.31 -5.25
CA GLN A 66 0.76 -10.34 -4.15
C GLN A 66 1.70 -9.15 -4.39
N ALA A 67 2.80 -9.34 -5.10
CA ALA A 67 3.74 -8.26 -5.41
C ALA A 67 3.11 -7.17 -6.29
N ARG A 68 2.09 -7.50 -7.10
CA ARG A 68 1.34 -6.53 -7.92
C ARG A 68 0.33 -5.71 -7.14
N GLN A 69 -0.01 -6.12 -5.94
CA GLN A 69 -1.02 -5.50 -5.09
C GLN A 69 -0.42 -4.84 -3.84
N SER A 70 0.89 -4.81 -3.69
CA SER A 70 1.52 -4.15 -2.54
C SER A 70 1.61 -2.63 -2.74
N THR A 71 1.47 -1.90 -1.64
CA THR A 71 1.69 -0.47 -1.60
C THR A 71 3.19 -0.20 -1.68
N VAL A 72 3.66 0.44 -2.76
CA VAL A 72 5.09 0.68 -3.00
C VAL A 72 5.45 2.12 -2.69
N LYS A 73 6.54 2.33 -1.97
CA LYS A 73 7.25 3.62 -1.92
C LYS A 73 8.08 3.74 -3.19
N GLY A 74 7.46 4.15 -4.29
CA GLY A 74 8.13 4.38 -5.57
C GLY A 74 8.24 5.87 -5.87
N THR A 75 9.38 6.30 -6.39
CA THR A 75 9.57 7.69 -6.85
C THR A 75 8.92 7.94 -8.21
N VAL A 76 8.74 6.91 -9.03
CA VAL A 76 8.12 7.00 -10.36
C VAL A 76 7.36 5.70 -10.62
N GLU A 77 6.03 5.79 -10.62
CA GLU A 77 5.17 4.71 -11.10
C GLU A 77 4.31 5.21 -12.26
N PRO A 78 4.03 4.36 -13.26
CA PRO A 78 3.12 4.72 -14.33
C PRO A 78 1.71 4.97 -13.77
N GLN A 79 1.05 5.99 -14.29
CA GLN A 79 -0.34 6.27 -13.95
C GLN A 79 -1.22 5.11 -14.41
N LYS A 80 -2.06 4.61 -13.51
CA LYS A 80 -2.98 3.51 -13.78
C LYS A 80 -4.23 4.04 -14.46
N LEU A 81 -4.64 3.37 -15.52
CA LEU A 81 -5.93 3.55 -16.18
C LEU A 81 -6.79 2.34 -15.86
N ILE A 82 -7.97 2.57 -15.31
CA ILE A 82 -8.89 1.52 -14.87
C ILE A 82 -10.21 1.66 -15.60
N TYR A 83 -10.61 0.61 -16.26
CA TYR A 83 -11.95 0.42 -16.83
C TYR A 83 -12.72 -0.59 -16.01
N GLY A 84 -14.04 -0.37 -15.87
CA GLY A 84 -14.86 -1.23 -15.04
C GLY A 84 -14.44 -1.18 -13.57
N GLU A 85 -14.44 -2.31 -12.89
CA GLU A 85 -14.18 -2.42 -11.46
C GLU A 85 -12.89 -3.20 -11.20
N ALA A 86 -12.02 -2.68 -10.33
CA ALA A 86 -10.77 -3.33 -9.98
C ALA A 86 -10.35 -3.04 -8.52
N LEU A 87 -9.68 -4.00 -7.89
CA LEU A 87 -8.99 -3.80 -6.64
C LEU A 87 -7.56 -3.32 -6.94
N VAL A 88 -7.23 -2.11 -6.51
CA VAL A 88 -5.96 -1.46 -6.81
C VAL A 88 -5.28 -0.90 -5.57
N SER A 89 -3.98 -0.85 -5.61
CA SER A 89 -3.13 -0.06 -4.73
C SER A 89 -2.27 0.87 -5.58
N GLY A 90 -1.48 1.73 -4.95
CA GLY A 90 -0.61 2.64 -5.69
C GLY A 90 0.54 3.18 -4.84
N PRO A 91 1.34 4.09 -5.41
CA PRO A 91 2.45 4.69 -4.70
C PRO A 91 1.95 5.56 -3.55
N ILE A 92 2.63 5.46 -2.43
CA ILE A 92 2.48 6.42 -1.33
C ILE A 92 3.22 7.68 -1.72
N PHE A 93 2.51 8.78 -1.93
CA PHE A 93 3.09 10.07 -2.28
C PHE A 93 3.27 11.01 -1.08
N PHE A 94 2.61 10.72 0.04
CA PHE A 94 2.78 11.46 1.28
C PHE A 94 2.73 10.52 2.49
N VAL A 95 3.67 10.73 3.41
CA VAL A 95 3.67 10.15 4.76
C VAL A 95 4.04 11.25 5.75
N GLY A 96 3.28 11.38 6.82
CA GLY A 96 3.55 12.38 7.84
C GLY A 96 3.07 11.97 9.22
N LEU A 97 3.71 12.53 10.22
CA LEU A 97 3.28 12.45 11.61
C LEU A 97 2.81 13.83 12.07
N ALA A 98 1.71 13.86 12.81
CA ALA A 98 1.12 15.06 13.39
C ALA A 98 0.49 14.78 14.75
N GLY A 99 -0.24 15.77 15.28
CA GLY A 99 -0.88 15.69 16.58
C GLY A 99 0.11 15.83 17.74
N THR A 100 -0.42 15.83 18.97
CA THR A 100 0.39 15.88 20.19
C THR A 100 1.27 14.64 20.27
N GLU A 101 2.57 14.82 20.48
CA GLU A 101 3.56 13.72 20.59
C GLU A 101 3.65 12.84 19.34
N ASN A 102 3.27 13.38 18.15
CA ASN A 102 3.24 12.63 16.88
C ASN A 102 2.37 11.37 16.90
N ARG A 103 1.25 11.41 17.62
CA ARG A 103 0.33 10.27 17.74
C ARG A 103 -0.50 10.00 16.49
N GLU A 104 -0.46 10.88 15.50
CA GLU A 104 -1.24 10.74 14.27
C GLU A 104 -0.32 10.43 13.08
N LEU A 105 -0.56 9.31 12.42
CA LEU A 105 0.16 8.88 11.22
C LEU A 105 -0.74 9.05 10.00
N TYR A 106 -0.24 9.74 8.99
CA TYR A 106 -0.94 9.99 7.74
C TYR A 106 -0.25 9.26 6.59
N HIS A 107 -1.05 8.59 5.75
CA HIS A 107 -0.62 8.04 4.47
C HIS A 107 -1.54 8.53 3.37
N SER A 108 -0.97 8.98 2.25
CA SER A 108 -1.72 9.30 1.05
C SER A 108 -1.21 8.49 -0.12
N ILE A 109 -2.13 7.83 -0.82
CA ILE A 109 -1.86 6.84 -1.86
C ILE A 109 -2.59 7.26 -3.13
N ALA A 110 -1.87 7.35 -4.25
CA ALA A 110 -2.46 7.58 -5.55
C ALA A 110 -2.97 6.26 -6.13
N LEU A 111 -4.23 6.23 -6.56
CA LEU A 111 -4.88 5.04 -7.09
C LEU A 111 -4.85 5.02 -8.62
N THR A 112 -5.31 6.11 -9.26
CA THR A 112 -5.43 6.20 -10.72
C THR A 112 -4.95 7.56 -11.23
N GLY A 113 -4.64 7.66 -12.52
CA GLY A 113 -4.30 8.90 -13.21
C GLY A 113 -5.49 9.58 -13.89
N HIS A 114 -6.71 9.23 -13.54
CA HIS A 114 -7.94 9.76 -14.08
C HIS A 114 -9.03 9.87 -13.02
N GLU A 115 -10.11 10.59 -13.32
CA GLU A 115 -11.30 10.63 -12.50
C GLU A 115 -11.99 9.26 -12.51
N VAL A 116 -12.41 8.83 -11.31
CA VAL A 116 -13.10 7.55 -11.12
C VAL A 116 -14.56 7.78 -10.75
N GLU A 117 -15.40 6.81 -11.07
CA GLU A 117 -16.81 6.86 -10.70
C GLU A 117 -17.00 6.77 -9.19
N ASP A 118 -16.31 5.80 -8.55
CA ASP A 118 -16.46 5.60 -7.12
C ASP A 118 -15.27 4.82 -6.52
N ILE A 119 -15.09 4.93 -5.21
CA ILE A 119 -14.17 4.12 -4.38
C ILE A 119 -15.04 3.36 -3.38
N ILE A 120 -15.39 2.11 -3.70
CA ILE A 120 -16.46 1.36 -3.04
C ILE A 120 -15.99 0.75 -1.72
N GLU A 121 -14.77 0.24 -1.68
CA GLU A 121 -14.20 -0.46 -0.54
C GLU A 121 -12.74 -0.07 -0.37
N ILE A 122 -12.30 -0.02 0.88
CA ILE A 122 -10.90 0.18 1.23
C ILE A 122 -10.43 -1.02 2.02
N HIS A 123 -9.33 -1.60 1.62
CA HIS A 123 -8.75 -2.78 2.24
C HIS A 123 -7.47 -2.38 2.97
N PHE A 124 -7.44 -2.65 4.25
CA PHE A 124 -6.26 -2.55 5.11
C PHE A 124 -5.77 -3.96 5.39
N ASP A 125 -4.76 -4.41 4.64
CA ASP A 125 -4.33 -5.81 4.60
C ASP A 125 -5.52 -6.75 4.27
N ASN A 126 -6.06 -7.46 5.26
CA ASN A 126 -7.19 -8.38 5.10
C ASN A 126 -8.53 -7.79 5.58
N GLU A 127 -8.53 -6.60 6.17
CA GLU A 127 -9.73 -5.95 6.68
C GLU A 127 -10.37 -5.07 5.62
N VAL A 128 -11.66 -5.20 5.44
CA VAL A 128 -12.43 -4.46 4.43
C VAL A 128 -13.27 -3.38 5.10
N ILE A 129 -13.07 -2.15 4.67
CA ILE A 129 -13.86 -0.99 5.12
C ILE A 129 -14.78 -0.56 4.00
N THR A 130 -16.06 -0.62 4.26
CA THR A 130 -17.15 -0.20 3.37
C THR A 130 -17.85 1.04 3.93
N ASP A 131 -18.69 1.69 3.12
CA ASP A 131 -19.35 2.96 3.50
C ASP A 131 -20.19 2.89 4.77
N ASN A 132 -20.79 1.74 5.06
CA ASN A 132 -21.57 1.53 6.27
C ASN A 132 -20.73 1.52 7.57
N LEU A 133 -19.41 1.43 7.47
CA LEU A 133 -18.47 1.49 8.58
C LEU A 133 -17.88 2.88 8.78
N ILE A 134 -18.21 3.85 7.90
CA ILE A 134 -17.61 5.20 7.87
C ILE A 134 -18.72 6.24 8.05
N ASP A 135 -18.47 7.25 8.87
CA ASP A 135 -19.39 8.38 9.01
C ASP A 135 -19.19 9.45 7.91
N SER A 136 -20.05 10.48 7.94
CA SER A 136 -20.00 11.58 6.98
C SER A 136 -18.72 12.43 7.03
N GLN A 137 -17.92 12.29 8.09
CA GLN A 137 -16.61 12.95 8.24
C GLN A 137 -15.45 12.05 7.81
N GLY A 138 -15.71 10.83 7.36
CA GLY A 138 -14.69 9.87 6.96
C GLY A 138 -14.13 9.04 8.11
N ARG A 139 -14.69 9.11 9.32
CA ARG A 139 -14.21 8.37 10.48
C ARG A 139 -14.80 6.96 10.50
N VAL A 140 -13.96 5.97 10.76
CA VAL A 140 -14.42 4.58 10.93
C VAL A 140 -15.12 4.47 12.28
N THR A 141 -16.36 4.01 12.28
CA THR A 141 -17.26 3.98 13.44
C THR A 141 -17.50 2.58 13.99
N SER A 142 -17.16 1.54 13.22
CA SER A 142 -17.43 0.15 13.59
C SER A 142 -16.42 -0.80 12.94
N GLY A 143 -16.47 -2.10 13.33
CA GLY A 143 -15.53 -3.12 12.86
C GLY A 143 -14.20 -3.11 13.61
N THR A 144 -13.16 -3.64 12.99
CA THR A 144 -11.83 -3.79 13.59
C THR A 144 -11.20 -2.45 14.00
N PHE A 145 -11.54 -1.37 13.29
CA PHE A 145 -11.01 -0.01 13.54
C PHE A 145 -12.06 0.91 14.18
N ALA A 146 -13.01 0.32 14.92
CA ALA A 146 -13.98 1.08 15.71
C ALA A 146 -13.29 1.98 16.73
N PRO A 147 -13.95 3.07 17.19
CA PRO A 147 -13.44 3.92 18.26
C PRO A 147 -13.09 3.11 19.50
N ILE A 148 -11.98 3.47 20.15
CA ILE A 148 -11.52 2.89 21.40
C ILE A 148 -11.59 3.97 22.48
N ASP A 149 -12.25 3.66 23.59
CA ASP A 149 -12.48 4.60 24.70
C ASP A 149 -13.14 5.94 24.28
N GLY A 150 -13.90 5.91 23.16
CA GLY A 150 -14.57 7.08 22.58
C GLY A 150 -13.74 7.85 21.57
N ASP A 151 -12.47 7.50 21.36
CA ASP A 151 -11.59 8.12 20.39
C ASP A 151 -11.58 7.38 19.06
N TYR A 152 -11.71 8.11 17.95
CA TYR A 152 -11.59 7.55 16.60
C TYR A 152 -10.13 7.25 16.30
N ILE A 153 -9.84 6.02 15.88
CA ILE A 153 -8.48 5.56 15.58
C ILE A 153 -8.15 5.54 14.10
N CYS A 154 -9.16 5.62 13.23
CA CYS A 154 -8.98 5.61 11.78
C CYS A 154 -9.90 6.63 11.12
N ASN A 155 -9.32 7.46 10.27
CA ASN A 155 -10.01 8.44 9.42
C ASN A 155 -9.59 8.28 7.97
N ILE A 156 -10.53 8.40 7.04
CA ILE A 156 -10.31 8.15 5.62
C ILE A 156 -10.88 9.32 4.81
N ASN A 157 -10.05 9.91 3.95
CA ASN A 157 -10.50 10.87 2.94
C ASN A 157 -10.32 10.28 1.55
N ARG A 158 -11.37 10.35 0.73
CA ARG A 158 -11.40 9.85 -0.65
C ARG A 158 -11.44 11.02 -1.60
N LEU A 159 -10.53 11.04 -2.55
CA LEU A 159 -10.46 12.01 -3.61
C LEU A 159 -10.62 11.29 -4.94
N TYR A 160 -11.65 11.64 -5.70
CA TYR A 160 -12.09 10.90 -6.88
C TYR A 160 -11.39 11.29 -8.17
N GLY A 161 -10.49 12.29 -8.15
CA GLY A 161 -9.76 12.74 -9.34
C GLY A 161 -10.55 13.72 -10.21
N THR A 162 -11.53 14.44 -9.66
CA THR A 162 -12.31 15.41 -10.43
C THR A 162 -11.45 16.56 -10.94
N ALA A 163 -11.83 17.17 -12.06
CA ALA A 163 -11.11 18.32 -12.63
C ALA A 163 -11.04 19.52 -11.68
N THR A 164 -12.03 19.67 -10.80
CA THR A 164 -12.13 20.76 -9.80
C THR A 164 -11.71 20.32 -8.40
N GLN A 165 -11.10 19.14 -8.26
CA GLN A 165 -10.69 18.58 -6.98
C GLN A 165 -9.83 19.55 -6.17
N GLY A 166 -10.25 19.81 -4.93
CA GLY A 166 -9.49 20.60 -3.97
C GLY A 166 -8.28 19.86 -3.43
N ALA A 167 -7.55 20.52 -2.55
CA ALA A 167 -6.51 19.87 -1.76
C ALA A 167 -7.14 19.00 -0.66
N ASP A 168 -6.44 17.94 -0.27
CA ASP A 168 -6.88 17.00 0.75
C ASP A 168 -7.13 17.70 2.09
N SER A 169 -8.34 17.57 2.63
CA SER A 169 -8.76 18.27 3.86
C SER A 169 -8.09 17.71 5.12
N LEU A 170 -7.84 16.40 5.17
CA LEU A 170 -7.12 15.80 6.30
C LEU A 170 -5.68 16.30 6.35
N LEU A 171 -5.00 16.33 5.20
CA LEU A 171 -3.62 16.84 5.14
C LEU A 171 -3.54 18.34 5.39
N GLN A 172 -4.51 19.13 4.89
CA GLN A 172 -4.54 20.57 5.19
C GLN A 172 -4.70 20.85 6.68
N SER A 173 -5.56 20.09 7.35
CA SER A 173 -5.80 20.24 8.78
C SER A 173 -4.55 19.87 9.60
N ALA A 174 -3.91 18.76 9.25
CA ALA A 174 -2.76 18.24 10.00
C ALA A 174 -1.45 18.97 9.68
N PHE A 175 -1.28 19.43 8.45
CA PHE A 175 -0.02 20.01 7.93
C PHE A 175 -0.24 21.36 7.23
N PRO A 176 -0.84 22.38 7.87
CA PRO A 176 -1.27 23.60 7.19
C PRO A 176 -0.13 24.40 6.55
N ILE A 177 1.11 24.23 7.02
CA ILE A 177 2.30 24.87 6.44
C ILE A 177 2.84 24.08 5.23
N LYS A 178 2.78 22.74 5.29
CA LYS A 178 3.34 21.86 4.26
C LYS A 178 2.32 21.50 3.19
N TRP A 179 1.03 21.46 3.53
CA TRP A 179 -0.07 21.07 2.65
C TRP A 179 -1.12 22.17 2.60
N THR A 180 -0.98 23.06 1.63
CA THR A 180 -1.86 24.21 1.46
C THR A 180 -2.97 23.93 0.43
N THR A 181 -3.89 24.87 0.27
CA THR A 181 -4.94 24.82 -0.75
C THR A 181 -4.40 24.76 -2.20
N ALA A 182 -3.11 25.03 -2.40
CA ALA A 182 -2.45 24.90 -3.70
C ALA A 182 -2.08 23.45 -4.06
N HIS A 183 -2.01 22.53 -3.06
CA HIS A 183 -1.66 21.13 -3.28
C HIS A 183 -2.87 20.32 -3.75
N LYS A 184 -3.38 20.68 -4.92
CA LYS A 184 -4.49 20.00 -5.58
C LYS A 184 -3.95 18.88 -6.45
N SER A 185 -4.75 17.82 -6.60
CA SER A 185 -4.42 16.67 -7.46
C SER A 185 -5.54 16.41 -8.49
N PRO A 186 -5.90 17.39 -9.36
CA PRO A 186 -6.95 17.19 -10.35
C PRO A 186 -6.55 16.07 -11.32
N GLY A 187 -7.50 15.21 -11.66
CA GLY A 187 -7.26 14.07 -12.54
C GLY A 187 -6.49 12.92 -11.90
N ILE A 188 -6.31 12.92 -10.57
CA ILE A 188 -5.68 11.82 -9.83
C ILE A 188 -6.61 11.40 -8.72
N SER A 189 -7.11 10.17 -8.74
CA SER A 189 -7.84 9.64 -7.60
C SER A 189 -6.87 9.14 -6.53
N CYS A 190 -7.16 9.45 -5.27
CA CYS A 190 -6.31 9.07 -4.16
C CYS A 190 -7.12 8.86 -2.87
N ILE A 191 -6.48 8.16 -1.94
CA ILE A 191 -6.99 7.96 -0.58
C ILE A 191 -5.95 8.51 0.38
N THR A 192 -6.43 9.24 1.38
CA THR A 192 -5.63 9.60 2.55
C THR A 192 -6.21 8.93 3.77
N THR A 193 -5.37 8.29 4.56
CA THR A 193 -5.71 7.68 5.83
C THR A 193 -4.99 8.38 6.97
N GLN A 194 -5.71 8.62 8.04
CA GLN A 194 -5.17 9.07 9.34
C GLN A 194 -5.35 7.93 10.33
N TRP A 195 -4.27 7.61 11.02
CA TRP A 195 -4.23 6.63 12.10
C TRP A 195 -3.89 7.33 13.38
N VAL A 196 -4.72 7.19 14.40
CA VAL A 196 -4.53 7.85 15.69
C VAL A 196 -4.12 6.83 16.73
N LEU A 197 -2.95 7.02 17.33
CA LEU A 197 -2.47 6.22 18.44
C LEU A 197 -3.05 6.76 19.74
N THR A 198 -3.94 5.99 20.35
CA THR A 198 -4.48 6.24 21.70
C THR A 198 -3.88 5.27 22.70
N ASP A 199 -4.03 5.51 23.99
CA ASP A 199 -3.53 4.61 25.02
C ASP A 199 -4.20 3.22 24.92
N GLY A 200 -5.50 3.17 24.56
CA GLY A 200 -6.23 1.92 24.32
C GLY A 200 -5.89 1.24 22.98
N SER A 201 -5.34 1.96 22.00
CA SER A 201 -5.01 1.41 20.70
C SER A 201 -3.57 0.88 20.58
N GLN A 202 -2.74 0.98 21.62
CA GLN A 202 -1.33 0.56 21.55
C GLN A 202 -1.16 -0.92 21.18
N GLU A 203 -1.94 -1.81 21.78
CA GLU A 203 -1.90 -3.24 21.44
C GLU A 203 -2.36 -3.54 20.01
N LEU A 204 -3.28 -2.70 19.49
CA LEU A 204 -3.76 -2.79 18.12
C LEU A 204 -2.75 -2.19 17.14
N TRP A 205 -1.98 -1.17 17.54
CA TRP A 205 -1.07 -0.44 16.66
C TRP A 205 0.01 -1.32 16.03
N ASP A 206 0.57 -2.26 16.78
CA ASP A 206 1.53 -3.23 16.25
C ASP A 206 0.90 -4.21 15.27
N ARG A 207 -0.42 -4.43 15.37
CA ARG A 207 -1.20 -5.35 14.54
C ARG A 207 -1.94 -4.63 13.40
N LEU A 208 -2.29 -3.35 13.59
CA LEU A 208 -3.16 -2.57 12.71
C LEU A 208 -2.43 -1.54 11.86
N LYS A 209 -1.11 -1.47 11.94
CA LYS A 209 -0.33 -0.68 11.00
C LYS A 209 -0.46 -1.32 9.62
N PRO A 210 -1.39 -0.87 8.77
CA PRO A 210 -1.64 -1.55 7.51
C PRO A 210 -0.39 -1.44 6.65
N GLN A 211 0.12 -2.59 6.25
CA GLN A 211 1.27 -2.65 5.37
C GLN A 211 0.84 -2.48 3.91
N ASN A 212 -0.38 -2.92 3.61
CA ASN A 212 -0.97 -2.81 2.29
C ASN A 212 -2.32 -2.11 2.37
N ILE A 213 -2.42 -0.97 1.70
CA ILE A 213 -3.67 -0.24 1.53
C ILE A 213 -4.09 -0.40 0.07
N LYS A 214 -5.29 -0.94 -0.14
CA LYS A 214 -5.88 -1.15 -1.45
C LYS A 214 -7.28 -0.55 -1.47
N ALA A 215 -7.77 -0.24 -2.66
CA ALA A 215 -9.15 0.18 -2.84
C ALA A 215 -9.80 -0.55 -4.00
N ARG A 216 -11.06 -0.93 -3.84
CA ARG A 216 -11.91 -1.36 -4.92
C ARG A 216 -12.53 -0.11 -5.56
N VAL A 217 -12.19 0.09 -6.80
CA VAL A 217 -12.53 1.32 -7.55
C VAL A 217 -13.42 0.97 -8.71
N LYS A 218 -14.51 1.71 -8.89
CA LYS A 218 -15.20 1.84 -10.18
C LYS A 218 -14.42 2.85 -11.00
N GLY A 219 -13.83 2.40 -12.09
CA GLY A 219 -12.85 3.15 -12.85
C GLY A 219 -13.40 4.34 -13.62
N LYS A 220 -12.90 4.52 -14.82
CA LYS A 220 -13.17 5.68 -15.67
C LYS A 220 -14.66 5.85 -15.94
N LYS A 221 -15.16 7.06 -15.70
CA LYS A 221 -16.60 7.39 -15.86
C LYS A 221 -16.90 8.19 -17.12
N ASP A 222 -15.92 8.83 -17.73
CA ASP A 222 -16.04 9.64 -18.93
C ASP A 222 -15.90 8.77 -20.20
N ILE A 223 -16.67 7.68 -20.27
CA ILE A 223 -16.72 6.78 -21.41
C ILE A 223 -17.95 7.11 -22.24
N TYR A 224 -17.72 7.47 -23.52
CA TYR A 224 -18.79 7.75 -24.45
C TYR A 224 -19.63 6.51 -24.73
N ASP A 225 -20.95 6.68 -24.67
CA ASP A 225 -21.92 5.65 -25.01
C ASP A 225 -22.79 6.15 -26.18
N PRO A 226 -22.62 5.60 -27.40
CA PRO A 226 -23.36 6.03 -28.57
C PRO A 226 -24.88 5.84 -28.40
N ARG A 227 -25.32 4.90 -27.56
CA ARG A 227 -26.75 4.67 -27.30
C ARG A 227 -27.43 5.83 -26.57
N LEU A 228 -26.67 6.68 -25.91
CA LEU A 228 -27.15 7.91 -25.25
C LEU A 228 -27.15 9.11 -26.20
N ASP A 229 -26.38 9.03 -27.29
CA ASP A 229 -26.19 10.16 -28.21
C ASP A 229 -27.38 10.31 -29.14
N THR A 230 -28.13 11.37 -28.92
CA THR A 230 -29.28 11.75 -29.74
C THR A 230 -28.92 12.76 -30.84
N ALA A 231 -27.64 13.16 -30.95
CA ALA A 231 -27.15 14.10 -31.93
C ALA A 231 -26.88 13.42 -33.29
N ALA A 232 -26.84 14.21 -34.36
CA ALA A 232 -26.42 13.74 -35.65
C ALA A 232 -24.87 13.56 -35.67
N GLY A 233 -24.40 12.33 -35.65
CA GLY A 233 -22.99 11.95 -35.61
C GLY A 233 -22.43 11.82 -34.19
N ALA A 234 -21.41 10.99 -34.05
CA ALA A 234 -20.82 10.70 -32.76
C ALA A 234 -20.18 11.93 -32.10
N ASN A 235 -20.53 12.20 -30.85
CA ASN A 235 -20.01 13.31 -30.06
C ASN A 235 -19.37 12.83 -28.72
N PRO A 236 -18.25 12.12 -28.74
CA PRO A 236 -17.61 11.57 -27.56
C PRO A 236 -17.11 12.60 -26.54
N SER A 237 -16.97 13.85 -26.93
CA SER A 237 -16.55 14.94 -26.05
C SER A 237 -17.67 15.53 -25.20
N SER A 238 -18.92 15.19 -25.49
CA SER A 238 -20.07 15.67 -24.70
C SER A 238 -20.23 14.87 -23.43
N ALA A 239 -20.11 15.54 -22.28
CA ALA A 239 -20.31 14.92 -20.97
C ALA A 239 -21.73 14.32 -20.79
N THR A 240 -22.71 14.79 -21.59
CA THR A 240 -24.09 14.27 -21.57
C THR A 240 -24.18 12.83 -22.03
N TYR A 241 -23.26 12.40 -22.89
CA TYR A 241 -23.23 11.07 -23.49
C TYR A 241 -22.10 10.21 -22.91
N GLN A 242 -21.52 10.64 -21.81
CA GLN A 242 -20.47 9.89 -21.10
C GLN A 242 -21.02 9.31 -19.80
N GLN A 243 -20.63 8.08 -19.52
CA GLN A 243 -20.99 7.40 -18.28
C GLN A 243 -19.96 6.32 -17.89
N TYR A 244 -20.02 5.90 -16.62
CA TYR A 244 -19.34 4.70 -16.19
C TYR A 244 -19.96 3.48 -16.88
N THR A 245 -19.12 2.59 -17.38
CA THR A 245 -19.58 1.33 -17.98
C THR A 245 -18.58 0.21 -17.74
N THR A 246 -19.09 -1.01 -17.69
CA THR A 246 -18.33 -2.26 -17.71
C THR A 246 -18.36 -2.96 -19.07
N ASN A 247 -19.01 -2.34 -20.08
CA ASN A 247 -19.06 -2.88 -21.43
C ASN A 247 -17.66 -2.84 -22.07
N PRO A 248 -17.06 -3.99 -22.39
CA PRO A 248 -15.69 -4.04 -22.91
C PRO A 248 -15.55 -3.35 -24.27
N ALA A 249 -16.57 -3.37 -25.12
CA ALA A 249 -16.52 -2.71 -26.43
C ALA A 249 -16.40 -1.18 -26.27
N LEU A 250 -17.20 -0.57 -25.39
CA LEU A 250 -17.14 0.86 -25.08
C LEU A 250 -15.80 1.22 -24.41
N CYS A 251 -15.30 0.39 -23.52
CA CYS A 251 -14.00 0.59 -22.87
C CYS A 251 -12.83 0.57 -23.90
N VAL A 252 -12.86 -0.38 -24.85
CA VAL A 252 -11.87 -0.44 -25.93
C VAL A 252 -11.98 0.77 -26.84
N ALA A 253 -13.18 1.16 -27.26
CA ALA A 253 -13.40 2.34 -28.10
C ALA A 253 -12.89 3.62 -27.41
N ASN A 254 -13.15 3.77 -26.12
CA ASN A 254 -12.61 4.87 -25.31
C ASN A 254 -11.09 4.83 -25.29
N TYR A 255 -10.48 3.67 -25.05
CA TYR A 255 -9.00 3.55 -25.02
C TYR A 255 -8.38 3.88 -26.41
N LEU A 256 -9.02 3.46 -27.50
CA LEU A 256 -8.54 3.78 -28.85
C LEU A 256 -8.54 5.29 -29.11
N THR A 257 -9.57 6.00 -28.65
CA THR A 257 -9.76 7.45 -28.90
C THR A 257 -9.12 8.35 -27.86
N ASP A 258 -8.81 7.86 -26.66
CA ASP A 258 -8.22 8.65 -25.59
C ASP A 258 -6.83 9.17 -25.98
N THR A 259 -6.64 10.50 -25.84
CA THR A 259 -5.40 11.18 -26.23
C THR A 259 -4.34 11.21 -25.15
N LYS A 260 -4.72 10.95 -23.88
CA LYS A 260 -3.81 10.99 -22.73
C LYS A 260 -3.23 9.62 -22.41
N PHE A 261 -4.06 8.59 -22.41
CA PHE A 261 -3.70 7.24 -22.00
C PHE A 261 -3.79 6.22 -23.12
N GLY A 262 -4.48 6.56 -24.19
CA GLY A 262 -4.82 5.65 -25.28
C GLY A 262 -4.00 5.88 -26.55
N LEU A 263 -4.57 5.46 -27.66
CA LEU A 263 -3.90 5.44 -28.98
C LEU A 263 -4.18 6.68 -29.81
N SER A 264 -5.02 7.62 -29.35
CA SER A 264 -5.38 8.86 -30.07
C SER A 264 -5.96 8.61 -31.48
N VAL A 265 -6.68 7.50 -31.67
CA VAL A 265 -7.34 7.20 -32.94
C VAL A 265 -8.44 8.23 -33.17
N PRO A 266 -8.54 8.84 -34.37
CA PRO A 266 -9.63 9.78 -34.65
C PRO A 266 -11.01 9.13 -34.48
N VAL A 267 -11.93 9.84 -33.83
CA VAL A 267 -13.31 9.38 -33.56
C VAL A 267 -14.01 8.90 -34.84
N SER A 268 -13.75 9.54 -35.99
CA SER A 268 -14.32 9.19 -37.30
C SER A 268 -13.81 7.85 -37.85
N LYS A 269 -12.84 7.20 -37.20
CA LYS A 269 -12.33 5.88 -37.57
C LYS A 269 -12.94 4.74 -36.77
N ILE A 270 -13.73 5.06 -35.77
CA ILE A 270 -14.46 4.08 -34.97
C ILE A 270 -15.82 3.83 -35.62
N ASP A 271 -16.14 2.59 -35.83
CA ASP A 271 -17.49 2.17 -36.25
C ASP A 271 -18.37 2.07 -34.98
N TRP A 272 -19.10 3.15 -34.71
CA TRP A 272 -19.92 3.26 -33.50
C TRP A 272 -21.16 2.37 -33.53
N GLU A 273 -21.68 2.03 -34.74
CA GLU A 273 -22.77 1.07 -34.85
C GLU A 273 -22.33 -0.34 -34.44
N ALA A 274 -21.08 -0.68 -34.69
CA ALA A 274 -20.53 -1.98 -34.26
C ALA A 274 -20.15 -2.04 -32.77
N VAL A 275 -20.07 -0.89 -32.09
CA VAL A 275 -19.70 -0.77 -30.66
C VAL A 275 -20.93 -0.78 -29.76
N GLU A 276 -22.13 -0.47 -30.28
CA GLU A 276 -23.40 -0.56 -29.52
C GLU A 276 -23.71 -1.99 -29.07
#